data_4d46893b4eaa9ed2e000b36705539805
#
_entry.id   4d46893b4eaa9ed2e000b36705539805
#
_cell.length_a   1.000
_cell.length_b   1.000
_cell.length_c   1.000
_cell.angle_alpha   90.00
_cell.angle_beta   90.00
_cell.angle_gamma   90.00
#
_symmetry.space_group_name_H-M   'P 1'
#
loop_
_entity.id
_entity.type
_entity.pdbx_description
1 polymer ?
#
loop_
_entity_poly.entity_id
_entity_poly.type
_entity_poly.pdbx_seq_one_letter_code
_entity_poly.pdbx_strand_id
1 'polypeptide(L)'
;DTLGTLLDRYGNIIIDNIEDGSSVEESVSVDGISEDCTVYEGTVSEKAVTAMAEGILTAAKDDAEIKGLFEQWAGASDGEDQYQQFEDAVADALDSIGSADGEVSEDPAFSSKVWVNADNRIVGREFAVIDGAETTPVFTWKAPSDGDTSALLLEITAEDSSLTLTGSGTTSDGLLNGDYIFAIDGTEAADINVENLETKPEKAGYYNGTLNVTFPVAEADAANTDGESEAASNPLAGFGIVINLKSDASTDSSSMGLTVTTSGAPIATLTISGGYGDGVDIPDLTSLDKTYDGSDDAAMTEYVANINWDTFLANIKAAGVPDELATQLETILTSAVESMTATDEDQDTSATDSSADGETEAADDAA
;
A
#
# COMPACT_ATOMS: atom_id res chain seq x y z
N ASP A 1 1.48 -26.15 -4.12
CA ASP A 1 1.37 -24.68 -4.22
C ASP A 1 0.74 -24.16 -2.93
N THR A 2 1.58 -23.71 -1.99
CA THR A 2 1.19 -23.26 -0.64
C THR A 2 0.11 -22.15 -0.70
N LEU A 3 0.27 -21.20 -1.61
CA LEU A 3 -0.69 -20.09 -1.75
C LEU A 3 -2.08 -20.58 -2.18
N GLY A 4 -2.13 -21.53 -3.13
CA GLY A 4 -3.40 -22.15 -3.56
C GLY A 4 -4.10 -22.86 -2.40
N THR A 5 -3.36 -23.60 -1.58
CA THR A 5 -3.90 -24.29 -0.39
C THR A 5 -4.46 -23.32 0.64
N LEU A 6 -3.75 -22.21 0.88
CA LEU A 6 -4.22 -21.17 1.80
C LEU A 6 -5.48 -20.47 1.27
N LEU A 7 -5.49 -20.11 -0.02
CA LEU A 7 -6.66 -19.49 -0.66
C LEU A 7 -7.89 -20.40 -0.62
N ASP A 8 -7.73 -21.69 -0.89
CA ASP A 8 -8.83 -22.66 -0.81
C ASP A 8 -9.35 -22.80 0.62
N ARG A 9 -8.46 -22.90 1.62
CA ARG A 9 -8.83 -23.08 3.02
C ARG A 9 -9.57 -21.86 3.57
N TYR A 10 -8.97 -20.68 3.46
CA TYR A 10 -9.53 -19.44 4.01
C TYR A 10 -10.69 -18.91 3.17
N GLY A 11 -10.62 -19.11 1.85
CA GLY A 11 -11.70 -18.76 0.93
C GLY A 11 -12.99 -19.53 1.21
N ASN A 12 -12.90 -20.82 1.54
CA ASN A 12 -14.07 -21.61 1.90
C ASN A 12 -14.73 -21.12 3.19
N ILE A 13 -13.95 -20.71 4.21
CA ILE A 13 -14.49 -20.12 5.45
C ILE A 13 -15.34 -18.89 5.13
N ILE A 14 -14.85 -18.04 4.21
CA ILE A 14 -15.59 -16.83 3.80
C ILE A 14 -16.86 -17.23 3.05
N ILE A 15 -16.75 -18.13 2.06
CA ILE A 15 -17.89 -18.54 1.21
C ILE A 15 -19.00 -19.21 2.03
N ASP A 16 -18.64 -20.04 3.00
CA ASP A 16 -19.59 -20.77 3.85
C ASP A 16 -20.42 -19.84 4.76
N ASN A 17 -20.00 -18.61 4.94
CA ASN A 17 -20.68 -17.59 5.76
C ASN A 17 -21.38 -16.51 4.93
N ILE A 18 -21.40 -16.60 3.59
CA ILE A 18 -22.19 -15.71 2.74
C ILE A 18 -23.66 -16.12 2.83
N GLU A 19 -24.52 -15.15 3.10
CA GLU A 19 -25.96 -15.30 3.25
C GLU A 19 -26.70 -14.69 2.05
N ASP A 20 -27.94 -15.10 1.81
CA ASP A 20 -28.87 -14.51 0.83
C ASP A 20 -28.29 -14.25 -0.57
N GLY A 21 -27.65 -15.28 -1.13
CA GLY A 21 -27.05 -15.19 -2.47
C GLY A 21 -28.12 -15.05 -3.58
N SER A 22 -27.89 -14.14 -4.50
CA SER A 22 -28.69 -13.92 -5.71
C SER A 22 -27.83 -13.82 -6.96
N SER A 23 -28.42 -13.95 -8.15
CA SER A 23 -27.74 -13.66 -9.41
C SER A 23 -28.68 -12.99 -10.42
N VAL A 24 -28.11 -12.07 -11.21
CA VAL A 24 -28.83 -11.33 -12.25
C VAL A 24 -27.89 -11.04 -13.43
N GLU A 25 -28.45 -10.98 -14.63
CA GLU A 25 -27.71 -10.52 -15.80
C GLU A 25 -27.61 -8.98 -15.79
N GLU A 26 -26.39 -8.45 -15.92
CA GLU A 26 -26.09 -7.03 -15.91
C GLU A 26 -24.91 -6.72 -16.81
N SER A 27 -24.92 -5.56 -17.49
CA SER A 27 -23.78 -5.09 -18.24
C SER A 27 -22.93 -4.15 -17.40
N VAL A 28 -21.65 -4.47 -17.26
CA VAL A 28 -20.64 -3.59 -16.61
C VAL A 28 -20.13 -2.59 -17.63
N SER A 29 -20.15 -1.30 -17.28
CA SER A 29 -19.64 -0.24 -18.15
C SER A 29 -18.67 0.67 -17.39
N VAL A 30 -17.51 0.94 -17.99
CA VAL A 30 -16.48 1.88 -17.51
C VAL A 30 -15.91 2.59 -18.72
N ASP A 31 -15.81 3.90 -18.68
CA ASP A 31 -15.22 4.74 -19.74
C ASP A 31 -15.72 4.40 -21.16
N GLY A 32 -17.03 4.08 -21.28
CA GLY A 32 -17.67 3.72 -22.54
C GLY A 32 -17.42 2.29 -23.03
N ILE A 33 -16.61 1.51 -22.36
CA ILE A 33 -16.40 0.08 -22.60
C ILE A 33 -17.39 -0.70 -21.76
N SER A 34 -18.11 -1.64 -22.40
CA SER A 34 -19.16 -2.42 -21.73
C SER A 34 -18.99 -3.91 -21.98
N GLU A 35 -19.29 -4.71 -20.96
CA GLU A 35 -19.21 -6.16 -21.03
C GLU A 35 -20.41 -6.78 -20.30
N ASP A 36 -21.10 -7.74 -20.93
CA ASP A 36 -22.23 -8.44 -20.34
C ASP A 36 -21.75 -9.49 -19.35
N CYS A 37 -22.33 -9.49 -18.15
CA CYS A 37 -21.93 -10.33 -17.04
C CYS A 37 -23.14 -10.93 -16.32
N THR A 38 -22.92 -12.03 -15.62
CA THR A 38 -23.77 -12.47 -14.52
C THR A 38 -23.21 -11.87 -13.23
N VAL A 39 -24.03 -11.12 -12.52
CA VAL A 39 -23.71 -10.58 -11.19
C VAL A 39 -24.14 -11.60 -10.15
N TYR A 40 -23.24 -11.99 -9.30
CA TYR A 40 -23.50 -12.74 -8.10
C TYR A 40 -23.40 -11.79 -6.91
N GLU A 41 -24.47 -11.69 -6.14
CA GLU A 41 -24.54 -10.86 -4.95
C GLU A 41 -24.83 -11.72 -3.73
N GLY A 42 -24.13 -11.48 -2.64
CA GLY A 42 -24.39 -12.07 -1.34
C GLY A 42 -24.28 -11.04 -0.24
N THR A 43 -24.99 -11.27 0.85
CA THR A 43 -24.91 -10.44 2.06
C THR A 43 -24.26 -11.19 3.19
N VAL A 44 -23.78 -10.43 4.18
CA VAL A 44 -23.13 -10.96 5.37
C VAL A 44 -23.61 -10.14 6.57
N SER A 45 -24.13 -10.81 7.59
CA SER A 45 -24.49 -10.18 8.86
C SER A 45 -23.25 -9.95 9.75
N GLU A 46 -23.36 -9.11 10.78
CA GLU A 46 -22.29 -8.96 11.79
C GLU A 46 -21.95 -10.31 12.43
N LYS A 47 -22.96 -11.14 12.67
CA LYS A 47 -22.78 -12.49 13.21
C LYS A 47 -21.96 -13.37 12.26
N ALA A 48 -22.23 -13.32 10.96
CA ALA A 48 -21.48 -14.06 9.97
C ALA A 48 -20.03 -13.53 9.84
N VAL A 49 -19.80 -12.21 9.93
CA VAL A 49 -18.44 -11.62 9.99
C VAL A 49 -17.68 -12.13 11.20
N THR A 50 -18.32 -12.14 12.37
CA THR A 50 -17.71 -12.69 13.59
C THR A 50 -17.35 -14.16 13.41
N ALA A 51 -18.26 -14.98 12.85
CA ALA A 51 -18.00 -16.38 12.58
C ALA A 51 -16.88 -16.60 11.55
N MET A 52 -16.79 -15.75 10.50
CA MET A 52 -15.66 -15.75 9.56
C MET A 52 -14.35 -15.45 10.28
N ALA A 53 -14.31 -14.39 11.09
CA ALA A 53 -13.11 -13.99 11.83
C ALA A 53 -12.65 -15.10 12.78
N GLU A 54 -13.56 -15.66 13.58
CA GLU A 54 -13.28 -16.82 14.44
C GLU A 54 -12.74 -18.02 13.65
N GLY A 55 -13.40 -18.33 12.53
CA GLY A 55 -13.00 -19.45 11.66
C GLY A 55 -11.63 -19.26 11.05
N ILE A 56 -11.33 -18.08 10.52
CA ILE A 56 -10.03 -17.72 9.94
C ILE A 56 -8.95 -17.76 11.00
N LEU A 57 -9.15 -17.10 12.14
CA LEU A 57 -8.16 -17.05 13.23
C LEU A 57 -7.92 -18.44 13.82
N THR A 58 -8.97 -19.23 14.01
CA THR A 58 -8.84 -20.61 14.49
C THR A 58 -8.05 -21.48 13.50
N ALA A 59 -8.31 -21.34 12.20
CA ALA A 59 -7.56 -22.08 11.18
C ALA A 59 -6.11 -21.60 11.08
N ALA A 60 -5.85 -20.31 11.27
CA ALA A 60 -4.52 -19.71 11.16
C ALA A 60 -3.60 -20.06 12.34
N LYS A 61 -4.16 -20.27 13.53
CA LYS A 61 -3.42 -20.49 14.76
C LYS A 61 -2.44 -21.68 14.70
N ASP A 62 -2.85 -22.77 14.02
CA ASP A 62 -2.06 -23.99 13.93
C ASP A 62 -1.73 -24.33 12.45
N ASP A 63 -1.69 -23.32 11.57
CA ASP A 63 -1.49 -23.52 10.14
C ASP A 63 -0.01 -23.73 9.79
N ALA A 64 0.32 -24.97 9.41
CA ALA A 64 1.69 -25.35 9.06
C ALA A 64 2.24 -24.61 7.83
N GLU A 65 1.38 -24.25 6.88
CA GLU A 65 1.78 -23.46 5.70
C GLU A 65 2.14 -22.03 6.07
N ILE A 66 1.37 -21.40 6.99
CA ILE A 66 1.68 -20.06 7.52
C ILE A 66 3.00 -20.11 8.29
N LYS A 67 3.17 -21.11 9.17
CA LYS A 67 4.43 -21.32 9.89
C LYS A 67 5.62 -21.45 8.93
N GLY A 68 5.47 -22.24 7.88
CA GLY A 68 6.50 -22.39 6.85
C GLY A 68 6.87 -21.11 6.11
N LEU A 69 5.93 -20.16 5.95
CA LEU A 69 6.21 -18.85 5.38
C LEU A 69 7.06 -17.98 6.32
N PHE A 70 6.76 -17.99 7.64
CA PHE A 70 7.59 -17.27 8.62
C PHE A 70 9.02 -17.83 8.65
N GLU A 71 9.18 -19.15 8.67
CA GLU A 71 10.50 -19.81 8.64
C GLU A 71 11.28 -19.50 7.35
N GLN A 72 10.59 -19.37 6.23
CA GLN A 72 11.20 -19.03 4.94
C GLN A 72 11.68 -17.58 4.87
N TRP A 73 10.92 -16.63 5.46
CA TRP A 73 11.23 -15.20 5.36
C TRP A 73 12.25 -14.72 6.39
N ALA A 74 12.15 -15.18 7.62
CA ALA A 74 13.00 -14.74 8.71
C ALA A 74 14.17 -15.68 9.01
N GLY A 75 14.22 -16.85 8.36
CA GLY A 75 15.14 -17.93 8.71
C GLY A 75 14.62 -18.80 9.86
N ALA A 76 15.19 -20.00 10.00
CA ALA A 76 14.60 -21.04 10.84
C ALA A 76 14.51 -20.69 12.35
N SER A 77 15.43 -19.89 12.89
CA SER A 77 15.41 -19.47 14.29
C SER A 77 14.50 -18.29 14.57
N ASP A 78 14.63 -17.23 13.78
CA ASP A 78 13.88 -16.00 13.95
C ASP A 78 12.42 -16.16 13.47
N GLY A 79 12.19 -17.07 12.52
CA GLY A 79 10.86 -17.43 12.03
C GLY A 79 10.00 -18.15 13.07
N GLU A 80 10.61 -18.96 13.97
CA GLU A 80 9.89 -19.61 15.06
C GLU A 80 9.42 -18.61 16.12
N ASP A 81 10.28 -17.65 16.49
CA ASP A 81 9.93 -16.58 17.43
C ASP A 81 8.84 -15.64 16.89
N GLN A 82 8.92 -15.29 15.60
CA GLN A 82 7.89 -14.47 14.92
C GLN A 82 6.56 -15.22 14.78
N TYR A 83 6.60 -16.50 14.48
CA TYR A 83 5.40 -17.31 14.43
C TYR A 83 4.74 -17.45 15.80
N GLN A 84 5.51 -17.59 16.89
CA GLN A 84 4.98 -17.59 18.25
C GLN A 84 4.27 -16.27 18.60
N GLN A 85 4.86 -15.13 18.23
CA GLN A 85 4.21 -13.82 18.40
C GLN A 85 2.89 -13.72 17.61
N PHE A 86 2.87 -14.31 16.39
CA PHE A 86 1.65 -14.40 15.61
C PHE A 86 0.59 -15.28 16.29
N GLU A 87 0.96 -16.47 16.82
CA GLU A 87 0.04 -17.34 17.55
C GLU A 87 -0.54 -16.65 18.79
N ASP A 88 0.29 -15.92 19.55
CA ASP A 88 -0.14 -15.14 20.70
C ASP A 88 -1.13 -14.03 20.29
N ALA A 89 -0.83 -13.27 19.24
CA ALA A 89 -1.73 -12.24 18.72
C ALA A 89 -3.07 -12.81 18.22
N VAL A 90 -3.04 -13.97 17.57
CA VAL A 90 -4.25 -14.70 17.14
C VAL A 90 -5.06 -15.16 18.37
N ALA A 91 -4.41 -15.66 19.41
CA ALA A 91 -5.09 -16.05 20.64
C ALA A 91 -5.77 -14.87 21.33
N ASP A 92 -5.08 -13.72 21.45
CA ASP A 92 -5.62 -12.49 22.01
C ASP A 92 -6.82 -11.96 21.19
N ALA A 93 -6.75 -12.06 19.87
CA ALA A 93 -7.85 -11.66 18.97
C ALA A 93 -9.08 -12.57 19.17
N LEU A 94 -8.89 -13.89 19.26
CA LEU A 94 -9.96 -14.85 19.55
C LEU A 94 -10.62 -14.60 20.92
N ASP A 95 -9.82 -14.33 21.96
CA ASP A 95 -10.32 -13.99 23.28
C ASP A 95 -11.11 -12.66 23.26
N SER A 96 -10.66 -11.69 22.47
CA SER A 96 -11.37 -10.41 22.27
C SER A 96 -12.74 -10.60 21.62
N ILE A 97 -12.81 -11.43 20.56
CA ILE A 97 -14.07 -11.76 19.89
C ILE A 97 -15.02 -12.50 20.84
N GLY A 98 -14.50 -13.51 21.58
CA GLY A 98 -15.30 -14.31 22.51
C GLY A 98 -15.74 -13.54 23.77
N SER A 99 -15.11 -12.42 24.10
CA SER A 99 -15.42 -11.56 25.26
C SER A 99 -16.29 -10.34 24.90
N ALA A 100 -16.64 -10.15 23.62
CA ALA A 100 -17.51 -9.06 23.21
C ALA A 100 -18.93 -9.28 23.77
N ASP A 101 -19.26 -8.59 24.88
CA ASP A 101 -20.56 -8.61 25.53
C ASP A 101 -21.59 -7.82 24.71
N GLY A 102 -22.03 -8.33 23.56
CA GLY A 102 -23.07 -7.73 22.72
C GLY A 102 -23.87 -8.79 21.98
N GLU A 103 -25.19 -8.58 21.82
CA GLU A 103 -25.94 -9.34 20.81
C GLU A 103 -25.45 -8.88 19.43
N VAL A 104 -24.75 -9.76 18.73
CA VAL A 104 -24.28 -9.52 17.36
C VAL A 104 -25.51 -9.61 16.44
N SER A 105 -25.71 -8.61 15.60
CA SER A 105 -26.88 -8.52 14.73
C SER A 105 -26.89 -9.65 13.68
N GLU A 106 -28.09 -10.20 13.43
CA GLU A 106 -28.34 -11.11 12.32
C GLU A 106 -28.82 -10.36 11.05
N ASP A 107 -29.00 -9.04 11.14
CA ASP A 107 -29.35 -8.24 9.97
C ASP A 107 -28.12 -8.10 9.05
N PRO A 108 -28.31 -8.04 7.71
CA PRO A 108 -27.21 -7.80 6.78
C PRO A 108 -26.48 -6.51 7.10
N ALA A 109 -25.15 -6.60 7.27
CA ALA A 109 -24.26 -5.47 7.53
C ALA A 109 -23.34 -5.17 6.36
N PHE A 110 -23.06 -6.17 5.54
CA PHE A 110 -22.19 -6.04 4.37
C PHE A 110 -22.80 -6.75 3.16
N SER A 111 -22.49 -6.24 1.96
CA SER A 111 -22.76 -6.95 0.71
C SER A 111 -21.48 -7.10 -0.11
N SER A 112 -21.44 -8.17 -0.91
CA SER A 112 -20.39 -8.43 -1.88
C SER A 112 -21.01 -8.75 -3.22
N LYS A 113 -20.57 -8.07 -4.29
CA LYS A 113 -20.95 -8.34 -5.68
C LYS A 113 -19.75 -8.79 -6.48
N VAL A 114 -19.98 -9.76 -7.35
CA VAL A 114 -18.97 -10.26 -8.30
C VAL A 114 -19.62 -10.28 -9.68
N TRP A 115 -19.02 -9.60 -10.64
CA TRP A 115 -19.40 -9.64 -12.04
C TRP A 115 -18.56 -10.67 -12.77
N VAL A 116 -19.20 -11.65 -13.38
CA VAL A 116 -18.54 -12.75 -14.11
C VAL A 116 -19.07 -12.77 -15.54
N ASN A 117 -18.17 -12.70 -16.52
CA ASN A 117 -18.55 -12.76 -17.93
C ASN A 117 -18.83 -14.20 -18.41
N ALA A 118 -19.22 -14.37 -19.68
CA ALA A 118 -19.52 -15.67 -20.29
C ALA A 118 -18.32 -16.62 -20.35
N ASP A 119 -17.09 -16.12 -20.24
CA ASP A 119 -15.84 -16.93 -20.21
C ASP A 119 -15.44 -17.30 -18.78
N ASN A 120 -16.28 -17.07 -17.79
CA ASN A 120 -16.00 -17.23 -16.35
C ASN A 120 -14.85 -16.35 -15.83
N ARG A 121 -14.57 -15.24 -16.50
CA ARG A 121 -13.63 -14.24 -16.01
C ARG A 121 -14.35 -13.28 -15.05
N ILE A 122 -13.74 -13.00 -13.91
CA ILE A 122 -14.21 -11.94 -13.02
C ILE A 122 -13.89 -10.60 -13.71
N VAL A 123 -14.93 -9.79 -13.93
CA VAL A 123 -14.88 -8.47 -14.56
C VAL A 123 -14.99 -7.35 -13.53
N GLY A 124 -15.54 -7.66 -12.36
CA GLY A 124 -15.65 -6.68 -11.29
C GLY A 124 -15.93 -7.29 -9.93
N ARG A 125 -15.65 -6.52 -8.91
CA ARG A 125 -15.99 -6.77 -7.51
C ARG A 125 -16.42 -5.48 -6.83
N GLU A 126 -17.36 -5.61 -5.91
CA GLU A 126 -17.81 -4.53 -5.04
C GLU A 126 -18.01 -5.08 -3.63
N PHE A 127 -17.56 -4.32 -2.65
CA PHE A 127 -17.91 -4.52 -1.26
C PHE A 127 -18.59 -3.26 -0.75
N ALA A 128 -19.69 -3.43 -0.03
CA ALA A 128 -20.47 -2.31 0.51
C ALA A 128 -20.86 -2.57 1.97
N VAL A 129 -21.01 -1.48 2.72
CA VAL A 129 -21.60 -1.48 4.06
C VAL A 129 -23.10 -1.24 3.93
N ILE A 130 -23.89 -1.96 4.71
CA ILE A 130 -25.34 -1.82 4.79
C ILE A 130 -25.69 -1.20 6.14
N ASP A 131 -26.32 -0.02 6.11
CA ASP A 131 -26.88 0.64 7.30
C ASP A 131 -28.39 0.82 7.11
N GLY A 132 -29.16 -0.09 7.69
CA GLY A 132 -30.60 -0.14 7.53
C GLY A 132 -31.04 -0.36 6.07
N ALA A 133 -31.53 0.67 5.41
CA ALA A 133 -31.96 0.62 4.01
C ALA A 133 -30.92 1.21 3.03
N GLU A 134 -29.83 1.75 3.53
CA GLU A 134 -28.77 2.36 2.74
C GLU A 134 -27.63 1.36 2.54
N THR A 135 -27.12 1.28 1.30
CA THR A 135 -25.98 0.46 0.93
C THR A 135 -24.91 1.37 0.32
N THR A 136 -23.77 1.48 0.98
CA THR A 136 -22.67 2.37 0.60
C THR A 136 -21.47 1.54 0.16
N PRO A 137 -21.10 1.55 -1.14
CA PRO A 137 -19.87 0.91 -1.60
C PRO A 137 -18.64 1.51 -0.91
N VAL A 138 -17.77 0.63 -0.38
CA VAL A 138 -16.48 1.01 0.22
C VAL A 138 -15.30 0.58 -0.66
N PHE A 139 -15.52 -0.38 -1.53
CA PHE A 139 -14.57 -0.82 -2.52
C PHE A 139 -15.31 -1.23 -3.79
N THR A 140 -14.89 -0.69 -4.93
CA THR A 140 -15.37 -1.08 -6.26
C THR A 140 -14.17 -1.28 -7.18
N TRP A 141 -14.11 -2.41 -7.84
CA TRP A 141 -13.19 -2.69 -8.94
C TRP A 141 -14.00 -3.21 -10.13
N LYS A 142 -13.81 -2.61 -11.31
CA LYS A 142 -14.43 -3.04 -12.57
C LYS A 142 -13.42 -2.94 -13.70
N ALA A 143 -13.35 -3.99 -14.53
CA ALA A 143 -12.42 -4.07 -15.65
C ALA A 143 -13.08 -4.72 -16.88
N PRO A 144 -14.10 -4.07 -17.47
CA PRO A 144 -14.73 -4.55 -18.69
C PRO A 144 -13.79 -4.45 -19.88
N SER A 145 -14.03 -5.31 -20.88
CA SER A 145 -13.29 -5.32 -22.14
C SER A 145 -14.22 -5.54 -23.35
N ASP A 146 -13.84 -4.91 -24.48
CA ASP A 146 -14.44 -5.13 -25.77
C ASP A 146 -13.32 -5.28 -26.82
N GLY A 147 -13.10 -6.51 -27.27
CA GLY A 147 -11.99 -6.87 -28.13
C GLY A 147 -10.64 -6.58 -27.48
N ASP A 148 -9.85 -5.75 -28.14
CA ASP A 148 -8.51 -5.35 -27.66
C ASP A 148 -8.53 -4.16 -26.69
N THR A 149 -9.70 -3.55 -26.47
CA THR A 149 -9.85 -2.40 -25.57
C THR A 149 -10.37 -2.86 -24.22
N SER A 150 -9.82 -2.32 -23.16
CA SER A 150 -10.25 -2.57 -21.79
C SER A 150 -10.32 -1.26 -21.00
N ALA A 151 -11.22 -1.20 -20.04
CA ALA A 151 -11.30 -0.10 -19.09
C ALA A 151 -11.04 -0.58 -17.68
N LEU A 152 -10.74 0.34 -16.78
CA LEU A 152 -10.50 0.10 -15.36
C LEU A 152 -11.24 1.16 -14.54
N LEU A 153 -11.96 0.72 -13.55
CA LEU A 153 -12.41 1.52 -12.41
C LEU A 153 -11.93 0.83 -11.14
N LEU A 154 -11.19 1.54 -10.32
CA LEU A 154 -10.90 1.18 -8.94
C LEU A 154 -11.33 2.36 -8.07
N GLU A 155 -12.23 2.10 -7.13
CA GLU A 155 -12.74 3.11 -6.21
C GLU A 155 -12.67 2.57 -4.78
N ILE A 156 -12.15 3.37 -3.87
CA ILE A 156 -12.08 3.09 -2.45
C ILE A 156 -12.68 4.28 -1.73
N THR A 157 -13.71 4.03 -0.95
CA THR A 157 -14.42 5.06 -0.16
C THR A 157 -14.28 4.76 1.32
N ALA A 158 -13.83 5.73 2.09
CA ALA A 158 -13.71 5.64 3.54
C ALA A 158 -14.23 6.93 4.17
N GLU A 159 -15.30 6.82 4.97
CA GLU A 159 -15.98 7.95 5.61
C GLU A 159 -16.29 9.07 4.61
N ASP A 160 -15.57 10.20 4.72
CA ASP A 160 -15.79 11.39 3.89
C ASP A 160 -14.78 11.51 2.73
N SER A 161 -14.00 10.46 2.43
CA SER A 161 -12.94 10.52 1.41
C SER A 161 -13.05 9.38 0.41
N SER A 162 -12.78 9.68 -0.86
CA SER A 162 -12.74 8.69 -1.94
C SER A 162 -11.46 8.78 -2.75
N LEU A 163 -10.94 7.61 -3.14
CA LEU A 163 -9.84 7.46 -4.08
C LEU A 163 -10.37 6.73 -5.31
N THR A 164 -10.19 7.31 -6.48
CA THR A 164 -10.65 6.72 -7.75
C THR A 164 -9.50 6.65 -8.74
N LEU A 165 -9.31 5.48 -9.37
CA LEU A 165 -8.48 5.31 -10.56
C LEU A 165 -9.38 4.81 -11.67
N THR A 166 -9.52 5.58 -12.74
CA THR A 166 -10.38 5.22 -13.88
C THR A 166 -9.71 5.56 -15.20
N GLY A 167 -10.03 4.80 -16.24
CA GLY A 167 -9.50 5.03 -17.58
C GLY A 167 -9.65 3.82 -18.47
N SER A 168 -9.08 3.93 -19.68
CA SER A 168 -9.13 2.86 -20.67
C SER A 168 -7.85 2.74 -21.47
N GLY A 169 -7.65 1.59 -22.08
CA GLY A 169 -6.49 1.32 -22.91
C GLY A 169 -6.75 0.24 -23.94
N THR A 170 -5.89 0.20 -24.95
CA THR A 170 -5.92 -0.82 -26.00
C THR A 170 -4.67 -1.67 -25.93
N THR A 171 -4.86 -2.99 -25.98
CA THR A 171 -3.76 -3.94 -26.02
C THR A 171 -3.59 -4.47 -27.42
N SER A 172 -2.46 -4.17 -28.07
CA SER A 172 -2.10 -4.69 -29.39
C SER A 172 -0.75 -5.38 -29.32
N ASP A 173 -0.67 -6.58 -29.87
CA ASP A 173 0.56 -7.41 -29.83
C ASP A 173 1.13 -7.60 -28.41
N GLY A 174 0.25 -7.64 -27.40
CA GLY A 174 0.65 -7.79 -25.99
C GLY A 174 1.14 -6.52 -25.31
N LEU A 175 1.05 -5.38 -25.99
CA LEU A 175 1.46 -4.05 -25.49
C LEU A 175 0.22 -3.21 -25.19
N LEU A 176 0.08 -2.78 -23.93
CA LEU A 176 -0.97 -1.88 -23.47
C LEU A 176 -0.56 -0.44 -23.69
N ASN A 177 -1.49 0.33 -24.30
CA ASN A 177 -1.44 1.77 -24.39
C ASN A 177 -2.76 2.32 -23.87
N GLY A 178 -2.74 3.30 -22.96
CA GLY A 178 -3.96 3.80 -22.35
C GLY A 178 -3.75 5.03 -21.50
N ASP A 179 -4.86 5.68 -21.17
CA ASP A 179 -4.92 6.87 -20.33
C ASP A 179 -5.81 6.61 -19.13
N TYR A 180 -5.34 7.00 -17.96
CA TYR A 180 -6.02 6.80 -16.67
C TYR A 180 -5.93 8.07 -15.84
N ILE A 181 -6.97 8.32 -15.06
CA ILE A 181 -7.08 9.46 -14.15
C ILE A 181 -7.13 8.92 -12.73
N PHE A 182 -6.26 9.44 -11.88
CA PHE A 182 -6.33 9.25 -10.44
C PHE A 182 -6.97 10.49 -9.82
N ALA A 183 -8.04 10.29 -9.05
CA ALA A 183 -8.76 11.36 -8.38
C ALA A 183 -8.88 11.09 -6.87
N ILE A 184 -8.91 12.18 -6.09
CA ILE A 184 -9.17 12.20 -4.65
C ILE A 184 -10.40 13.07 -4.43
N ASP A 185 -11.43 12.54 -3.80
CA ASP A 185 -12.71 13.23 -3.56
C ASP A 185 -13.32 13.83 -4.84
N GLY A 186 -13.21 13.07 -5.93
CA GLY A 186 -13.68 13.49 -7.25
C GLY A 186 -12.85 14.58 -7.93
N THR A 187 -11.77 15.04 -7.29
CA THR A 187 -10.84 16.00 -7.89
C THR A 187 -9.66 15.25 -8.49
N GLU A 188 -9.38 15.52 -9.77
CA GLU A 188 -8.24 14.95 -10.46
C GLU A 188 -6.92 15.33 -9.77
N ALA A 189 -6.19 14.29 -9.34
CA ALA A 189 -4.91 14.44 -8.65
C ALA A 189 -3.72 14.09 -9.55
N ALA A 190 -3.91 13.16 -10.50
CA ALA A 190 -2.90 12.81 -11.48
C ALA A 190 -3.50 12.20 -12.74
N ASP A 191 -2.90 12.53 -13.89
CA ASP A 191 -3.06 11.83 -15.17
C ASP A 191 -1.96 10.78 -15.32
N ILE A 192 -2.33 9.57 -15.74
CA ILE A 192 -1.42 8.45 -15.96
C ILE A 192 -1.57 7.97 -17.39
N ASN A 193 -0.57 8.25 -18.22
CA ASN A 193 -0.49 7.71 -19.56
C ASN A 193 0.44 6.51 -19.60
N VAL A 194 -0.03 5.40 -20.14
CA VAL A 194 0.70 4.13 -20.29
C VAL A 194 1.07 3.93 -21.74
N GLU A 195 2.34 3.73 -22.04
CA GLU A 195 2.84 3.52 -23.40
C GLU A 195 3.59 2.18 -23.51
N ASN A 196 3.12 1.33 -24.40
CA ASN A 196 3.75 0.04 -24.75
C ASN A 196 4.08 -0.84 -23.54
N LEU A 197 3.23 -0.82 -22.51
CA LEU A 197 3.44 -1.65 -21.35
C LEU A 197 3.14 -3.11 -21.70
N GLU A 198 4.14 -3.95 -21.55
CA GLU A 198 4.05 -5.38 -21.81
C GLU A 198 3.11 -6.06 -20.82
N THR A 199 2.02 -6.66 -21.33
CA THR A 199 0.99 -7.30 -20.47
C THR A 199 1.30 -8.77 -20.19
N LYS A 200 2.14 -9.39 -21.04
CA LYS A 200 2.52 -10.80 -20.92
C LYS A 200 4.02 -10.94 -21.17
N PRO A 201 4.86 -10.60 -20.20
CA PRO A 201 6.30 -10.73 -20.36
C PRO A 201 6.70 -12.22 -20.50
N GLU A 202 7.76 -12.49 -21.25
CA GLU A 202 8.29 -13.84 -21.42
C GLU A 202 8.67 -14.52 -20.09
N LYS A 203 9.09 -13.72 -19.12
CA LYS A 203 9.44 -14.16 -17.76
C LYS A 203 8.78 -13.23 -16.75
N ALA A 204 8.14 -13.78 -15.74
CA ALA A 204 7.49 -13.01 -14.68
C ALA A 204 8.47 -12.02 -14.04
N GLY A 205 8.04 -10.75 -13.90
CA GLY A 205 8.87 -9.67 -13.37
C GLY A 205 9.71 -8.92 -14.41
N TYR A 206 9.73 -9.38 -15.68
CA TYR A 206 10.46 -8.72 -16.77
C TYR A 206 9.50 -7.94 -17.65
N TYR A 207 9.21 -6.71 -17.26
CA TYR A 207 8.30 -5.83 -17.98
C TYR A 207 9.07 -4.78 -18.79
N ASN A 208 8.50 -4.41 -19.96
CA ASN A 208 8.93 -3.29 -20.78
C ASN A 208 7.76 -2.31 -20.90
N GLY A 209 8.05 -1.03 -21.02
CA GLY A 209 7.04 0.00 -21.21
C GLY A 209 7.37 1.31 -20.49
N THR A 210 6.50 2.28 -20.66
CA THR A 210 6.62 3.61 -20.05
C THR A 210 5.32 3.99 -19.36
N LEU A 211 5.42 4.55 -18.15
CA LEU A 211 4.33 5.22 -17.48
C LEU A 211 4.69 6.69 -17.31
N ASN A 212 3.83 7.56 -17.80
CA ASN A 212 3.94 9.01 -17.64
C ASN A 212 2.86 9.45 -16.65
N VAL A 213 3.26 9.94 -15.49
CA VAL A 213 2.37 10.48 -14.48
C VAL A 213 2.52 11.99 -14.47
N THR A 214 1.43 12.74 -14.65
CA THR A 214 1.43 14.20 -14.57
C THR A 214 0.47 14.66 -13.49
N PHE A 215 0.87 15.67 -12.73
CA PHE A 215 0.06 16.27 -11.69
C PHE A 215 -0.52 17.58 -12.23
N PRO A 216 -1.83 17.64 -12.51
CA PRO A 216 -2.44 18.82 -13.12
C PRO A 216 -2.34 20.03 -12.20
N VAL A 217 -2.18 21.19 -12.79
CA VAL A 217 -2.35 22.46 -12.09
C VAL A 217 -3.85 22.69 -11.99
N ALA A 218 -4.39 22.78 -10.77
CA ALA A 218 -5.80 23.12 -10.59
C ALA A 218 -6.11 24.40 -11.37
N GLU A 219 -7.09 24.34 -12.28
CA GLU A 219 -7.59 25.55 -12.92
C GLU A 219 -8.13 26.44 -11.80
N ALA A 220 -7.48 27.59 -11.58
CA ALA A 220 -7.99 28.58 -10.64
C ALA A 220 -9.39 28.96 -11.14
N ASP A 221 -10.41 28.64 -10.35
CA ASP A 221 -11.78 29.07 -10.61
C ASP A 221 -11.79 30.58 -10.85
N ALA A 222 -11.88 30.97 -12.11
CA ALA A 222 -11.87 32.37 -12.54
C ALA A 222 -13.12 33.17 -12.09
N ALA A 223 -13.92 32.58 -11.18
CA ALA A 223 -15.23 33.08 -10.77
C ALA A 223 -15.38 33.43 -9.28
N ASN A 224 -14.36 33.25 -8.42
CA ASN A 224 -14.51 33.63 -7.01
C ASN A 224 -13.66 34.85 -6.65
N THR A 225 -14.27 36.04 -6.72
CA THR A 225 -13.72 37.34 -6.29
C THR A 225 -13.87 37.57 -4.77
N ASP A 226 -14.35 36.58 -4.02
CA ASP A 226 -14.48 36.69 -2.54
C ASP A 226 -13.43 35.77 -1.90
N GLY A 227 -12.34 36.37 -1.48
CA GLY A 227 -11.05 35.84 -1.06
C GLY A 227 -11.02 34.92 0.16
N GLU A 228 -11.77 33.83 0.20
CA GLU A 228 -11.61 32.74 1.16
C GLU A 228 -11.94 31.39 0.47
N SER A 229 -11.02 30.89 -0.34
CA SER A 229 -10.95 29.48 -0.68
C SER A 229 -9.47 29.10 -0.63
N GLU A 230 -9.04 28.56 0.49
CA GLU A 230 -7.83 27.74 0.57
C GLU A 230 -8.15 26.41 -0.13
N ALA A 231 -8.24 26.42 -1.45
CA ALA A 231 -8.07 25.20 -2.23
C ALA A 231 -6.69 24.67 -1.86
N ALA A 232 -6.62 23.49 -1.24
CA ALA A 232 -5.37 22.86 -0.89
C ALA A 232 -4.56 22.73 -2.19
N SER A 233 -3.56 23.59 -2.36
CA SER A 233 -2.72 23.59 -3.55
C SER A 233 -1.98 22.28 -3.56
N ASN A 234 -2.22 21.45 -4.59
CA ASN A 234 -1.43 20.23 -4.79
C ASN A 234 0.06 20.64 -4.88
N PRO A 235 0.90 20.27 -3.92
CA PRO A 235 2.32 20.67 -3.93
C PRO A 235 3.10 20.07 -5.11
N LEU A 236 2.53 19.10 -5.81
CA LEU A 236 3.10 18.46 -6.99
C LEU A 236 2.56 19.06 -8.29
N ALA A 237 1.66 20.05 -8.24
CA ALA A 237 1.06 20.66 -9.43
C ALA A 237 2.13 21.15 -10.42
N GLY A 238 1.99 20.75 -11.69
CA GLY A 238 2.94 21.07 -12.77
C GLY A 238 4.18 20.20 -12.81
N PHE A 239 4.33 19.26 -11.90
CA PHE A 239 5.34 18.20 -11.99
C PHE A 239 4.84 16.99 -12.78
N GLY A 240 5.77 16.17 -13.22
CA GLY A 240 5.49 14.87 -13.82
C GLY A 240 6.57 13.86 -13.43
N ILE A 241 6.22 12.59 -13.50
CA ILE A 241 7.12 11.47 -13.28
C ILE A 241 7.03 10.54 -14.48
N VAL A 242 8.15 10.27 -15.13
CA VAL A 242 8.24 9.29 -16.22
C VAL A 242 8.97 8.06 -15.69
N ILE A 243 8.31 6.91 -15.71
CA ILE A 243 8.85 5.62 -15.31
C ILE A 243 9.08 4.79 -16.57
N ASN A 244 10.33 4.49 -16.88
CA ASN A 244 10.71 3.64 -18.00
C ASN A 244 11.15 2.27 -17.46
N LEU A 245 10.45 1.23 -17.89
CA LEU A 245 10.79 -0.16 -17.58
C LEU A 245 11.46 -0.79 -18.79
N LYS A 246 12.63 -1.39 -18.59
CA LYS A 246 13.35 -2.14 -19.60
C LYS A 246 13.89 -3.41 -19.00
N SER A 247 13.56 -4.54 -19.60
CA SER A 247 13.99 -5.86 -19.15
C SER A 247 14.36 -6.72 -20.34
N ASP A 248 15.35 -7.58 -20.16
CA ASP A 248 15.79 -8.58 -21.14
C ASP A 248 15.90 -9.93 -20.43
N ALA A 249 14.93 -10.79 -20.68
CA ALA A 249 14.87 -12.12 -20.10
C ALA A 249 16.02 -13.03 -20.54
N SER A 250 16.64 -12.75 -21.71
CA SER A 250 17.76 -13.54 -22.25
C SER A 250 19.07 -13.27 -21.54
N THR A 251 19.25 -12.07 -21.00
CA THR A 251 20.43 -11.66 -20.26
C THR A 251 20.16 -11.53 -18.76
N ASP A 252 18.96 -11.92 -18.32
CA ASP A 252 18.49 -11.76 -16.93
C ASP A 252 18.76 -10.35 -16.37
N SER A 253 18.56 -9.33 -17.19
CA SER A 253 18.81 -7.94 -16.82
C SER A 253 17.51 -7.11 -16.80
N SER A 254 17.43 -6.17 -15.90
CA SER A 254 16.33 -5.20 -15.81
C SER A 254 16.85 -3.83 -15.43
N SER A 255 16.16 -2.80 -15.89
CA SER A 255 16.40 -1.42 -15.48
C SER A 255 15.10 -0.66 -15.35
N MET A 256 15.02 0.21 -14.35
CA MET A 256 13.97 1.18 -14.15
C MET A 256 14.59 2.57 -14.17
N GLY A 257 14.16 3.38 -15.13
CA GLY A 257 14.46 4.81 -15.19
C GLY A 257 13.31 5.61 -14.60
N LEU A 258 13.59 6.48 -13.66
CA LEU A 258 12.65 7.42 -13.06
C LEU A 258 13.10 8.84 -13.40
N THR A 259 12.29 9.57 -14.15
CA THR A 259 12.59 10.96 -14.52
C THR A 259 11.53 11.88 -13.96
N VAL A 260 11.95 12.84 -13.17
CA VAL A 260 11.07 13.92 -12.68
C VAL A 260 11.10 15.04 -13.71
N THR A 261 9.93 15.55 -14.07
CA THR A 261 9.78 16.64 -15.04
C THR A 261 9.02 17.83 -14.43
N THR A 262 9.23 19.02 -14.97
CA THR A 262 8.38 20.18 -14.73
C THR A 262 8.02 20.83 -16.05
N SER A 263 6.73 21.07 -16.27
CA SER A 263 6.23 21.55 -17.55
C SER A 263 6.74 20.71 -18.74
N GLY A 264 6.87 19.40 -18.55
CA GLY A 264 7.37 18.45 -19.54
C GLY A 264 8.88 18.42 -19.74
N ALA A 265 9.66 19.30 -19.09
CA ALA A 265 11.13 19.31 -19.14
C ALA A 265 11.73 18.47 -18.02
N PRO A 266 12.69 17.56 -18.29
CA PRO A 266 13.33 16.76 -17.26
C PRO A 266 14.20 17.63 -16.34
N ILE A 267 14.06 17.43 -15.02
CA ILE A 267 14.85 18.12 -14.01
C ILE A 267 15.77 17.15 -13.24
N ALA A 268 15.38 15.90 -13.11
CA ALA A 268 16.17 14.86 -12.48
C ALA A 268 15.88 13.50 -13.11
N THR A 269 16.89 12.64 -13.20
CA THR A 269 16.73 11.26 -13.66
C THR A 269 17.52 10.33 -12.74
N LEU A 270 16.86 9.29 -12.26
CA LEU A 270 17.45 8.18 -11.53
C LEU A 270 17.30 6.92 -12.38
N THR A 271 18.36 6.16 -12.57
CA THR A 271 18.31 4.86 -13.22
C THR A 271 18.79 3.81 -12.25
N ILE A 272 17.95 2.80 -12.00
CA ILE A 272 18.28 1.62 -11.23
C ILE A 272 18.36 0.46 -12.22
N SER A 273 19.47 -0.25 -12.23
CA SER A 273 19.65 -1.43 -13.09
C SER A 273 20.22 -2.59 -12.28
N GLY A 274 19.79 -3.78 -12.62
CA GLY A 274 20.21 -5.03 -12.00
C GLY A 274 20.19 -6.16 -13.00
N GLY A 275 20.90 -7.23 -12.67
CA GLY A 275 20.92 -8.46 -13.47
C GLY A 275 21.50 -9.59 -12.65
N TYR A 276 21.16 -10.82 -13.05
CA TYR A 276 21.80 -12.00 -12.50
C TYR A 276 23.09 -12.25 -13.26
N GLY A 277 24.23 -12.02 -12.62
CA GLY A 277 25.56 -12.32 -13.17
C GLY A 277 26.20 -13.49 -12.42
N ASP A 278 27.29 -14.02 -12.99
CA ASP A 278 28.11 -15.07 -12.35
C ASP A 278 28.88 -14.48 -11.15
N GLY A 279 28.16 -14.35 -10.03
CA GLY A 279 28.70 -13.94 -8.74
C GLY A 279 28.82 -12.40 -8.57
N VAL A 280 28.05 -11.87 -7.67
CA VAL A 280 28.33 -10.55 -7.08
C VAL A 280 29.52 -10.77 -6.14
N ASP A 281 30.65 -10.10 -6.40
CA ASP A 281 31.71 -9.96 -5.41
C ASP A 281 31.11 -9.19 -4.22
N ILE A 282 30.61 -9.94 -3.24
CA ILE A 282 30.16 -9.33 -1.99
C ILE A 282 31.44 -8.83 -1.30
N PRO A 283 31.57 -7.52 -1.05
CA PRO A 283 32.74 -7.00 -0.36
C PRO A 283 32.88 -7.75 0.98
N ASP A 284 34.10 -8.16 1.30
CA ASP A 284 34.37 -8.70 2.64
C ASP A 284 34.14 -7.60 3.67
N LEU A 285 32.98 -7.67 4.34
CA LEU A 285 32.57 -6.69 5.35
C LEU A 285 33.56 -6.63 6.52
N THR A 286 34.36 -7.68 6.73
CA THR A 286 35.40 -7.69 7.76
C THR A 286 36.62 -6.86 7.37
N SER A 287 36.75 -6.51 6.08
CA SER A 287 37.83 -5.67 5.55
C SER A 287 37.50 -4.18 5.54
N LEU A 288 36.28 -3.80 5.91
CA LEU A 288 35.86 -2.40 6.01
C LEU A 288 36.42 -1.76 7.28
N ASP A 289 36.91 -0.54 7.15
CA ASP A 289 37.46 0.23 8.29
C ASP A 289 36.38 0.48 9.38
N LYS A 290 35.12 0.54 8.97
CA LYS A 290 33.99 0.73 9.86
C LYS A 290 32.70 0.10 9.28
N THR A 291 31.97 -0.62 10.13
CA THR A 291 30.63 -1.14 9.84
C THR A 291 29.67 -0.64 10.90
N TYR A 292 28.40 -0.46 10.53
CA TYR A 292 27.34 -0.05 11.42
C TYR A 292 26.29 -1.15 11.46
N ASP A 293 25.80 -1.48 12.65
CA ASP A 293 24.66 -2.38 12.83
C ASP A 293 23.38 -1.61 12.57
N GLY A 294 22.65 -1.98 11.51
CA GLY A 294 21.40 -1.31 11.12
C GLY A 294 20.23 -1.52 12.12
N SER A 295 20.38 -2.44 13.07
CA SER A 295 19.40 -2.68 14.15
C SER A 295 19.71 -1.92 15.44
N ASP A 296 20.88 -1.25 15.51
CA ASP A 296 21.31 -0.43 16.65
C ASP A 296 21.07 1.06 16.35
N ASP A 297 20.12 1.67 17.03
CA ASP A 297 19.76 3.08 16.84
C ASP A 297 20.93 4.03 17.08
N ALA A 298 21.83 3.73 18.04
CA ALA A 298 23.01 4.54 18.33
C ALA A 298 24.03 4.42 17.18
N ALA A 299 24.22 3.22 16.62
CA ALA A 299 25.08 3.00 15.46
C ALA A 299 24.53 3.69 14.23
N MET A 300 23.20 3.68 14.01
CA MET A 300 22.57 4.38 12.91
C MET A 300 22.65 5.90 13.05
N THR A 301 22.50 6.44 14.26
CA THR A 301 22.70 7.86 14.55
C THR A 301 24.14 8.28 14.23
N GLU A 302 25.13 7.49 14.64
CA GLU A 302 26.53 7.74 14.31
C GLU A 302 26.80 7.64 12.80
N TYR A 303 26.19 6.68 12.10
CA TYR A 303 26.30 6.56 10.64
C TYR A 303 25.80 7.82 9.95
N VAL A 304 24.59 8.29 10.30
CA VAL A 304 23.99 9.50 9.69
C VAL A 304 24.81 10.74 10.00
N ALA A 305 25.35 10.88 11.22
CA ALA A 305 26.19 12.00 11.60
C ALA A 305 27.55 12.03 10.85
N ASN A 306 28.03 10.88 10.36
CA ASN A 306 29.26 10.77 9.60
C ASN A 306 29.08 10.89 8.08
N ILE A 307 27.84 11.03 7.57
CA ILE A 307 27.60 11.28 6.15
C ILE A 307 28.12 12.66 5.79
N ASN A 308 28.92 12.74 4.72
CA ASN A 308 29.39 14.02 4.22
C ASN A 308 28.33 14.69 3.35
N TRP A 309 27.36 15.34 4.03
CA TRP A 309 26.24 16.04 3.41
C TRP A 309 26.69 17.15 2.46
N ASP A 310 27.79 17.88 2.77
CA ASP A 310 28.32 18.94 1.92
C ASP A 310 28.75 18.38 0.55
N THR A 311 29.44 17.22 0.55
CA THR A 311 29.83 16.55 -0.69
C THR A 311 28.62 16.04 -1.46
N PHE A 312 27.64 15.47 -0.77
CA PHE A 312 26.40 15.00 -1.38
C PHE A 312 25.65 16.14 -2.08
N LEU A 313 25.42 17.26 -1.38
CA LEU A 313 24.75 18.45 -1.92
C LEU A 313 25.56 19.08 -3.07
N ALA A 314 26.89 19.13 -2.97
CA ALA A 314 27.74 19.62 -4.04
C ALA A 314 27.62 18.75 -5.31
N ASN A 315 27.54 17.42 -5.15
CA ASN A 315 27.35 16.51 -6.27
C ASN A 315 25.96 16.66 -6.91
N ILE A 316 24.92 16.88 -6.12
CA ILE A 316 23.55 17.15 -6.61
C ILE A 316 23.54 18.44 -7.43
N LYS A 317 24.14 19.52 -6.93
CA LYS A 317 24.27 20.79 -7.66
C LYS A 317 25.09 20.62 -8.95
N ALA A 318 26.19 19.87 -8.89
CA ALA A 318 27.02 19.58 -10.07
C ALA A 318 26.29 18.71 -11.10
N ALA A 319 25.32 17.90 -10.68
CA ALA A 319 24.44 17.14 -11.56
C ALA A 319 23.33 17.99 -12.24
N GLY A 320 23.28 19.29 -11.95
CA GLY A 320 22.35 20.23 -12.60
C GLY A 320 21.03 20.45 -11.88
N VAL A 321 20.90 19.98 -10.64
CA VAL A 321 19.72 20.31 -9.81
C VAL A 321 19.71 21.81 -9.51
N PRO A 322 18.60 22.53 -9.73
CA PRO A 322 18.50 23.96 -9.44
C PRO A 322 18.86 24.28 -7.99
N ASP A 323 19.57 25.41 -7.78
CA ASP A 323 20.03 25.82 -6.44
C ASP A 323 18.89 25.93 -5.41
N GLU A 324 17.70 26.28 -5.86
CA GLU A 324 16.50 26.41 -5.01
C GLU A 324 16.04 25.06 -4.46
N LEU A 325 15.99 24.03 -5.30
CA LEU A 325 15.67 22.65 -4.89
C LEU A 325 16.79 22.04 -4.04
N ALA A 326 18.04 22.31 -4.36
CA ALA A 326 19.17 21.86 -3.55
C ALA A 326 19.14 22.48 -2.13
N THR A 327 18.70 23.73 -2.01
CA THR A 327 18.53 24.39 -0.71
C THR A 327 17.35 23.83 0.09
N GLN A 328 16.26 23.51 -0.58
CA GLN A 328 15.11 22.83 0.08
C GLN A 328 15.53 21.44 0.59
N LEU A 329 16.26 20.67 -0.23
CA LEU A 329 16.76 19.36 0.17
C LEU A 329 17.74 19.47 1.35
N GLU A 330 18.64 20.47 1.34
CA GLU A 330 19.53 20.79 2.46
C GLU A 330 18.76 21.06 3.75
N THR A 331 17.67 21.82 3.66
CA THR A 331 16.81 22.13 4.82
C THR A 331 16.14 20.88 5.36
N ILE A 332 15.58 20.03 4.49
CA ILE A 332 14.93 18.76 4.87
C ILE A 332 15.94 17.81 5.53
N LEU A 333 17.12 17.64 4.93
CA LEU A 333 18.17 16.77 5.46
C LEU A 333 18.69 17.26 6.82
N THR A 334 18.92 18.56 6.96
CA THR A 334 19.35 19.17 8.23
C THR A 334 18.31 18.94 9.33
N SER A 335 17.04 19.19 9.03
CA SER A 335 15.94 18.97 10.00
C SER A 335 15.79 17.49 10.37
N ALA A 336 15.96 16.57 9.41
CA ALA A 336 15.91 15.14 9.67
C ALA A 336 17.08 14.68 10.57
N VAL A 337 18.30 15.17 10.32
CA VAL A 337 19.46 14.86 11.16
C VAL A 337 19.30 15.44 12.57
N GLU A 338 18.83 16.67 12.69
CA GLU A 338 18.53 17.31 13.99
C GLU A 338 17.49 16.54 14.78
N SER A 339 16.43 16.04 14.11
CA SER A 339 15.38 15.25 14.78
C SER A 339 15.88 13.88 15.25
N MET A 340 16.77 13.24 14.51
CA MET A 340 17.38 11.96 14.92
C MET A 340 18.38 12.13 16.09
N THR A 341 19.06 13.27 16.16
CA THR A 341 20.02 13.54 17.24
C THR A 341 19.39 14.13 18.49
N ALA A 342 18.19 14.74 18.41
CA ALA A 342 17.50 15.35 19.53
C ALA A 342 16.78 14.35 20.47
N THR A 343 16.59 13.10 20.04
CA THR A 343 15.90 12.09 20.85
C THR A 343 16.72 11.50 21.99
N ASP A 344 18.03 11.74 22.04
CA ASP A 344 18.93 11.15 23.04
C ASP A 344 19.19 12.02 24.29
N GLU A 345 18.85 13.34 24.27
CA GLU A 345 19.12 14.20 25.42
C GLU A 345 17.97 14.33 26.43
N ASP A 346 16.74 13.93 26.10
CA ASP A 346 15.56 14.13 26.98
C ASP A 346 15.13 12.90 27.80
N GLN A 347 15.80 11.74 27.66
CA GLN A 347 15.43 10.54 28.43
C GLN A 347 16.19 10.33 29.74
N ASP A 348 17.24 11.11 30.05
CA ASP A 348 18.10 10.87 31.24
C ASP A 348 17.79 11.78 32.46
N THR A 349 16.67 12.53 32.48
CA THR A 349 16.37 13.42 33.61
C THR A 349 15.11 13.10 34.43
N SER A 350 14.49 11.93 34.28
CA SER A 350 13.31 11.56 35.09
C SER A 350 13.46 10.34 36.00
N ALA A 351 14.69 9.93 36.33
CA ALA A 351 14.95 8.86 37.30
C ALA A 351 15.77 9.36 38.49
N THR A 352 15.24 10.31 39.27
CA THR A 352 15.69 10.52 40.61
C THR A 352 14.55 11.00 41.52
N ASP A 353 14.36 10.20 42.54
CA ASP A 353 13.88 10.58 43.86
C ASP A 353 12.38 10.56 44.18
N SER A 354 11.91 9.40 44.58
CA SER A 354 10.92 9.29 45.65
C SER A 354 11.14 8.02 46.49
N SER A 355 12.23 8.05 47.30
CA SER A 355 12.33 7.22 48.47
C SER A 355 12.50 8.09 49.71
N ALA A 356 11.56 8.06 50.59
CA ALA A 356 11.45 8.40 51.98
C ALA A 356 10.09 9.09 52.23
N ASP A 357 9.26 8.74 53.15
CA ASP A 357 9.45 8.22 54.46
C ASP A 357 8.15 7.53 54.90
N GLY A 358 8.33 6.37 55.52
CA GLY A 358 7.28 5.78 56.28
C GLY A 358 7.10 6.52 57.61
N GLU A 359 5.88 6.72 58.04
CA GLU A 359 5.57 6.81 59.46
C GLU A 359 4.29 6.03 59.73
N THR A 360 4.52 5.00 60.49
CA THR A 360 3.54 4.24 61.27
C THR A 360 2.91 5.14 62.33
N GLU A 361 1.60 5.28 62.35
CA GLU A 361 0.87 5.51 63.61
C GLU A 361 -0.30 4.52 63.72
N ALA A 362 -0.13 3.69 64.72
CA ALA A 362 -1.19 2.92 65.32
C ALA A 362 -1.84 3.76 66.43
N ALA A 363 -3.17 3.72 66.50
CA ALA A 363 -4.00 3.86 67.68
C ALA A 363 -5.44 3.79 67.22
N ASP A 364 -6.15 2.81 67.50
CA ASP A 364 -6.81 2.48 68.80
C ASP A 364 -8.19 3.15 68.91
N ASP A 365 -9.12 2.25 69.13
CA ASP A 365 -10.31 2.36 69.99
C ASP A 365 -11.67 2.83 69.42
N ALA A 366 -12.58 1.89 69.59
CA ALA A 366 -13.95 1.96 70.17
C ALA A 366 -15.11 2.63 69.35
N ALA A 367 -15.99 1.84 68.99
CA ALA A 367 -17.40 1.64 69.36
C ALA A 367 -18.20 0.96 68.24
#